data_f3442c82282cee49dd0cc411fcc61e65
#
_entry.id   f3442c82282cee49dd0cc411fcc61e65
#
_cell.length_a   1.000
_cell.length_b   1.000
_cell.length_c   1.000
_cell.angle_alpha   90.00
_cell.angle_beta   90.00
_cell.angle_gamma   90.00
#
_symmetry.space_group_name_H-M   'P 1'
#
loop_
_entity.id
_entity.type
_entity.pdbx_description
1 polymer ?
#
loop_
_entity_poly.entity_id
_entity_poly.type
_entity_poly.pdbx_seq_one_letter_code
_entity_poly.pdbx_strand_id
1 'polypeptide(L)'
;MKLNLPSRLLAAGLLFPGSLLYAAPDAPAPKVQLALLLDTSGSMEGLIHQARAQLWKIVNEFNTAKREGRTPELEVALFEYGNDGLSADKHWVRQITPLTRDLDEVSRRLFALNTNGGSEYCGAVIREAVQTLTWSSGPGVYKAVFVAGNEPFTQGPVSSAEACRAAMGKGIVVNTIHCGNSQDGINGGWQQGAMLGEGSYLCIDQDKAVAHIPAPQDGEIVRLSGELNKTYCGYGAQREEKARNQDVQDSNAAAASPAAAVSRAGTKASSNYANGNWDLVDAVCKDKVDPATLKKSDLPEELRALNEADLKAHVAKLAAERTAVQEKIRILNEAREAFLAAQRKEAGGADTLDTAVAKAVRAQAGKAGFKWE
;
A
#
# COMPACT_ATOMS: atom_id res chain seq x y z
N MET A 1 15.37 -69.66 61.78
CA MET A 1 15.88 -68.29 62.09
C MET A 1 15.94 -67.49 60.82
N LYS A 2 14.93 -66.63 60.62
CA LYS A 2 14.83 -65.78 59.37
C LYS A 2 15.33 -64.39 59.71
N LEU A 3 16.42 -63.95 59.06
CA LEU A 3 16.90 -62.56 59.15
C LEU A 3 16.22 -61.72 58.03
N ASN A 4 15.53 -60.71 58.46
CA ASN A 4 14.99 -59.65 57.57
C ASN A 4 16.08 -58.55 57.42
N LEU A 5 16.41 -58.22 56.16
CA LEU A 5 17.17 -56.99 55.80
C LEU A 5 16.19 -55.97 55.22
N PRO A 6 16.29 -54.67 55.56
CA PRO A 6 15.47 -53.64 55.00
C PRO A 6 16.08 -53.11 53.69
N SER A 7 15.25 -53.04 52.65
CA SER A 7 15.58 -52.43 51.37
C SER A 7 15.61 -50.89 51.50
N ARG A 8 16.73 -50.25 51.22
CA ARG A 8 16.84 -48.82 51.05
C ARG A 8 16.54 -48.45 49.60
N LEU A 9 15.43 -47.75 49.37
CA LEU A 9 15.16 -47.07 48.09
C LEU A 9 16.05 -45.84 47.95
N LEU A 10 16.94 -45.84 46.96
CA LEU A 10 17.64 -44.63 46.48
C LEU A 10 16.65 -43.93 45.50
N ALA A 11 16.17 -42.75 45.88
CA ALA A 11 15.51 -41.83 44.96
C ALA A 11 16.56 -41.07 44.15
N ALA A 12 16.71 -41.44 42.87
CA ALA A 12 17.51 -40.67 41.92
C ALA A 12 16.71 -39.46 41.46
N GLY A 13 17.07 -38.27 41.94
CA GLY A 13 16.49 -37.01 41.44
C GLY A 13 17.01 -36.71 40.04
N LEU A 14 16.10 -36.81 39.05
CA LEU A 14 16.33 -36.32 37.71
C LEU A 14 16.31 -34.77 37.71
N LEU A 15 17.47 -34.15 37.70
CA LEU A 15 17.62 -32.73 37.36
C LEU A 15 17.35 -32.58 35.86
N PHE A 16 16.18 -32.07 35.50
CA PHE A 16 15.92 -31.56 34.16
C PHE A 16 16.69 -30.25 33.98
N PRO A 17 17.59 -30.14 32.99
CA PRO A 17 18.16 -28.84 32.65
C PRO A 17 17.02 -27.98 32.10
N GLY A 18 16.70 -26.90 32.80
CA GLY A 18 15.78 -25.88 32.29
C GLY A 18 16.31 -25.34 30.96
N SER A 19 15.66 -25.71 29.88
CA SER A 19 15.91 -25.11 28.58
C SER A 19 15.56 -23.63 28.67
N LEU A 20 16.60 -22.79 28.76
CA LEU A 20 16.46 -21.36 28.48
C LEU A 20 15.89 -21.23 27.06
N LEU A 21 14.60 -20.98 26.95
CA LEU A 21 13.97 -20.54 25.71
C LEU A 21 14.63 -19.17 25.36
N TYR A 22 15.69 -19.21 24.58
CA TYR A 22 16.15 -18.04 23.86
C TYR A 22 14.97 -17.61 22.98
N ALA A 23 14.34 -16.49 23.30
CA ALA A 23 13.43 -15.83 22.39
C ALA A 23 14.24 -15.59 21.11
N ALA A 24 13.84 -16.24 20.01
CA ALA A 24 14.43 -15.96 18.72
C ALA A 24 14.23 -14.46 18.44
N PRO A 25 15.22 -13.75 17.87
CA PRO A 25 15.04 -12.35 17.51
C PRO A 25 13.79 -12.24 16.64
N ASP A 26 12.94 -11.27 16.95
CA ASP A 26 11.70 -11.05 16.22
C ASP A 26 11.98 -11.05 14.71
N ALA A 27 11.38 -12.00 13.99
CA ALA A 27 11.56 -12.06 12.55
C ALA A 27 11.15 -10.70 11.95
N PRO A 28 11.86 -10.19 10.93
CA PRO A 28 11.55 -8.89 10.35
C PRO A 28 10.07 -8.83 9.93
N ALA A 29 9.45 -7.66 10.06
CA ALA A 29 8.07 -7.46 9.68
C ALA A 29 7.87 -7.87 8.20
N PRO A 30 6.76 -8.55 7.86
CA PRO A 30 6.45 -8.83 6.48
C PRO A 30 6.35 -7.51 5.70
N LYS A 31 6.79 -7.51 4.44
CA LYS A 31 6.88 -6.29 3.65
C LYS A 31 6.21 -6.46 2.29
N VAL A 32 5.53 -5.40 1.86
CA VAL A 32 4.96 -5.27 0.52
C VAL A 32 5.59 -4.05 -0.15
N GLN A 33 6.18 -4.23 -1.32
CA GLN A 33 6.78 -3.16 -2.09
C GLN A 33 6.13 -3.11 -3.47
N LEU A 34 5.50 -1.98 -3.78
CA LEU A 34 4.79 -1.74 -5.03
C LEU A 34 5.46 -0.60 -5.81
N ALA A 35 5.69 -0.79 -7.10
CA ALA A 35 6.07 0.30 -8.00
C ALA A 35 4.94 0.52 -9.01
N LEU A 36 4.44 1.74 -9.08
CA LEU A 36 3.46 2.19 -10.06
C LEU A 36 4.20 2.94 -11.17
N LEU A 37 4.10 2.41 -12.39
CA LEU A 37 4.72 2.98 -13.57
C LEU A 37 3.59 3.45 -14.47
N LEU A 38 3.41 4.78 -14.58
CA LEU A 38 2.28 5.39 -15.24
C LEU A 38 2.72 6.11 -16.51
N ASP A 39 2.07 5.76 -17.59
CA ASP A 39 2.11 6.51 -18.83
C ASP A 39 1.44 7.88 -18.60
N THR A 40 2.16 8.93 -18.94
CA THR A 40 1.71 10.31 -18.90
C THR A 40 1.77 10.96 -20.27
N SER A 41 1.68 10.16 -21.34
CA SER A 41 1.51 10.65 -22.71
C SER A 41 0.14 11.34 -22.91
N GLY A 42 -0.01 12.06 -24.00
CA GLY A 42 -1.26 12.79 -24.31
C GLY A 42 -2.48 11.87 -24.45
N SER A 43 -2.30 10.65 -24.93
CA SER A 43 -3.37 9.66 -25.09
C SER A 43 -3.93 9.12 -23.77
N MET A 44 -3.19 9.34 -22.67
CA MET A 44 -3.62 8.97 -21.32
C MET A 44 -4.53 10.01 -20.65
N GLU A 45 -4.85 11.13 -21.30
CA GLU A 45 -5.79 12.11 -20.76
C GLU A 45 -7.16 11.45 -20.49
N GLY A 46 -7.70 11.63 -19.30
CA GLY A 46 -8.92 10.93 -18.84
C GLY A 46 -8.68 9.57 -18.19
N LEU A 47 -7.63 8.84 -18.56
CA LEU A 47 -7.29 7.53 -17.96
C LEU A 47 -6.48 7.67 -16.67
N ILE A 48 -5.69 8.73 -16.53
CA ILE A 48 -4.91 9.02 -15.33
C ILE A 48 -5.80 9.17 -14.08
N HIS A 49 -7.05 9.62 -14.25
CA HIS A 49 -8.02 9.67 -13.15
C HIS A 49 -8.39 8.28 -12.64
N GLN A 50 -8.54 7.31 -13.54
CA GLN A 50 -8.81 5.92 -13.16
C GLN A 50 -7.57 5.29 -12.49
N ALA A 51 -6.36 5.57 -12.99
CA ALA A 51 -5.12 5.14 -12.35
C ALA A 51 -5.00 5.64 -10.90
N ARG A 52 -5.36 6.90 -10.64
CA ARG A 52 -5.41 7.47 -9.28
C ARG A 52 -6.38 6.72 -8.37
N ALA A 53 -7.57 6.40 -8.87
CA ALA A 53 -8.56 5.62 -8.11
C ALA A 53 -8.06 4.20 -7.82
N GLN A 54 -7.39 3.56 -8.78
CA GLN A 54 -6.85 2.21 -8.61
C GLN A 54 -5.71 2.14 -7.60
N LEU A 55 -4.89 3.20 -7.48
CA LEU A 55 -3.84 3.28 -6.47
C LEU A 55 -4.37 2.96 -5.07
N TRP A 56 -5.43 3.65 -4.65
CA TRP A 56 -6.01 3.45 -3.32
C TRP A 56 -6.60 2.06 -3.14
N LYS A 57 -7.11 1.46 -4.20
CA LYS A 57 -7.63 0.09 -4.15
C LYS A 57 -6.52 -0.94 -4.00
N ILE A 58 -5.41 -0.80 -4.73
CA ILE A 58 -4.23 -1.66 -4.59
C ILE A 58 -3.69 -1.57 -3.14
N VAL A 59 -3.60 -0.36 -2.60
CA VAL A 59 -3.16 -0.14 -1.21
C VAL A 59 -4.12 -0.84 -0.24
N ASN A 60 -5.42 -0.66 -0.43
CA ASN A 60 -6.44 -1.23 0.46
C ASN A 60 -6.47 -2.76 0.45
N GLU A 61 -6.07 -3.40 -0.64
CA GLU A 61 -5.97 -4.87 -0.68
C GLU A 61 -5.03 -5.43 0.39
N PHE A 62 -4.07 -4.62 0.86
CA PHE A 62 -3.14 -5.04 1.91
C PHE A 62 -3.57 -4.65 3.33
N ASN A 63 -4.69 -3.95 3.50
CA ASN A 63 -5.16 -3.51 4.83
C ASN A 63 -5.54 -4.68 5.74
N THR A 64 -6.08 -5.75 5.16
CA THR A 64 -6.46 -6.98 5.87
C THR A 64 -5.50 -8.14 5.60
N ALA A 65 -4.45 -7.89 4.80
CA ALA A 65 -3.44 -8.90 4.54
C ALA A 65 -2.56 -9.12 5.77
N LYS A 66 -2.31 -10.40 6.07
CA LYS A 66 -1.41 -10.79 7.15
C LYS A 66 -0.45 -11.88 6.69
N ARG A 67 0.73 -11.91 7.24
CA ARG A 67 1.65 -13.02 7.14
C ARG A 67 2.10 -13.42 8.53
N GLU A 68 1.85 -14.69 8.90
CA GLU A 68 2.15 -15.20 10.26
C GLU A 68 1.49 -14.32 11.36
N GLY A 69 0.23 -13.88 11.13
CA GLY A 69 -0.53 -13.05 12.06
C GLY A 69 -0.12 -11.56 12.10
N ARG A 70 0.90 -11.15 11.32
CA ARG A 70 1.41 -9.76 11.30
C ARG A 70 0.99 -9.02 10.04
N THR A 71 0.57 -7.77 10.19
CA THR A 71 0.27 -6.87 9.07
C THR A 71 1.59 -6.45 8.39
N PRO A 72 1.66 -6.46 7.03
CA PRO A 72 2.87 -6.04 6.32
C PRO A 72 3.11 -4.53 6.40
N GLU A 73 4.38 -4.14 6.33
CA GLU A 73 4.76 -2.78 5.97
C GLU A 73 4.59 -2.59 4.47
N LEU A 74 3.86 -1.55 4.08
CA LEU A 74 3.63 -1.20 2.68
C LEU A 74 4.50 -0.01 2.27
N GLU A 75 5.27 -0.19 1.21
CA GLU A 75 6.06 0.85 0.54
C GLU A 75 5.63 0.98 -0.92
N VAL A 76 5.42 2.19 -1.39
CA VAL A 76 4.98 2.49 -2.75
C VAL A 76 5.97 3.44 -3.43
N ALA A 77 6.39 3.11 -4.64
CA ALA A 77 7.15 3.99 -5.53
C ALA A 77 6.27 4.42 -6.71
N LEU A 78 6.56 5.59 -7.26
CA LEU A 78 5.88 6.13 -8.43
C LEU A 78 6.89 6.53 -9.49
N PHE A 79 6.64 6.12 -10.72
CA PHE A 79 7.34 6.54 -11.93
C PHE A 79 6.33 7.08 -12.94
N GLU A 80 6.78 7.98 -13.77
CA GLU A 80 6.09 8.33 -15.01
C GLU A 80 6.97 8.03 -16.21
N TYR A 81 6.33 7.80 -17.34
CA TYR A 81 7.01 7.63 -18.62
C TYR A 81 6.12 8.15 -19.77
N GLY A 82 6.68 8.31 -20.95
CA GLY A 82 5.92 8.68 -22.15
C GLY A 82 5.57 10.16 -22.28
N ASN A 83 6.11 11.05 -21.44
CA ASN A 83 5.83 12.48 -21.47
C ASN A 83 6.93 13.24 -22.22
N ASP A 84 6.57 14.02 -23.24
CA ASP A 84 7.51 14.83 -24.04
C ASP A 84 8.27 15.89 -23.24
N GLY A 85 7.78 16.25 -22.06
CA GLY A 85 8.50 17.12 -21.13
C GLY A 85 9.70 16.45 -20.45
N LEU A 86 9.90 15.14 -20.66
CA LEU A 86 11.00 14.37 -20.08
C LEU A 86 12.15 14.21 -21.09
N SER A 87 13.36 13.90 -20.59
CA SER A 87 14.55 13.74 -21.43
C SER A 87 14.51 12.46 -22.27
N ALA A 88 14.72 12.63 -23.58
CA ALA A 88 14.88 11.52 -24.52
C ALA A 88 16.09 10.61 -24.17
N ASP A 89 17.19 11.19 -23.64
CA ASP A 89 18.37 10.44 -23.20
C ASP A 89 18.06 9.49 -22.03
N LYS A 90 16.97 9.76 -21.30
CA LYS A 90 16.43 8.90 -20.26
C LYS A 90 15.23 8.08 -20.73
N HIS A 91 15.04 7.97 -22.02
CA HIS A 91 13.92 7.26 -22.60
C HIS A 91 12.54 7.74 -22.12
N TRP A 92 12.40 9.05 -21.88
CA TRP A 92 11.17 9.67 -21.32
C TRP A 92 10.68 8.98 -20.04
N VAL A 93 11.62 8.60 -19.17
CA VAL A 93 11.33 7.96 -17.86
C VAL A 93 11.79 8.85 -16.73
N ARG A 94 10.96 9.02 -15.72
CA ARG A 94 11.30 9.73 -14.48
C ARG A 94 10.79 8.98 -13.24
N GLN A 95 11.67 8.76 -12.28
CA GLN A 95 11.25 8.38 -10.93
C GLN A 95 10.68 9.60 -10.22
N ILE A 96 9.42 9.51 -9.78
CA ILE A 96 8.70 10.57 -9.06
C ILE A 96 8.92 10.43 -7.56
N THR A 97 8.71 9.21 -7.01
CA THR A 97 9.01 8.89 -5.62
C THR A 97 9.78 7.57 -5.54
N PRO A 98 10.75 7.46 -4.64
CA PRO A 98 11.31 6.16 -4.28
C PRO A 98 10.28 5.32 -3.52
N LEU A 99 10.62 4.09 -3.16
CA LEU A 99 9.83 3.30 -2.22
C LEU A 99 9.67 4.08 -0.90
N THR A 100 8.44 4.39 -0.55
CA THR A 100 8.10 5.19 0.64
C THR A 100 6.82 4.71 1.30
N ARG A 101 6.73 4.88 2.61
CA ARG A 101 5.51 4.65 3.40
C ARG A 101 4.61 5.88 3.47
N ASP A 102 5.08 7.02 2.98
CA ASP A 102 4.33 8.28 2.93
C ASP A 102 3.34 8.26 1.76
N LEU A 103 2.17 7.69 2.00
CA LEU A 103 1.12 7.54 0.98
C LEU A 103 0.53 8.90 0.55
N ASP A 104 0.60 9.91 1.40
CA ASP A 104 0.16 11.26 1.04
C ASP A 104 1.13 11.93 0.07
N GLU A 105 2.43 11.68 0.21
CA GLU A 105 3.43 12.13 -0.76
C GLU A 105 3.23 11.44 -2.12
N VAL A 106 3.00 10.12 -2.13
CA VAL A 106 2.67 9.39 -3.36
C VAL A 106 1.42 9.95 -4.01
N SER A 107 0.35 10.18 -3.24
CA SER A 107 -0.89 10.78 -3.72
C SER A 107 -0.66 12.18 -4.29
N ARG A 108 0.03 13.04 -3.54
CA ARG A 108 0.35 14.41 -3.95
C ARG A 108 1.09 14.45 -5.30
N ARG A 109 2.08 13.57 -5.46
CA ARG A 109 2.84 13.47 -6.71
C ARG A 109 1.99 12.94 -7.84
N LEU A 110 1.16 11.94 -7.58
CA LEU A 110 0.26 11.37 -8.57
C LEU A 110 -0.75 12.40 -9.09
N PHE A 111 -1.34 13.20 -8.20
CA PHE A 111 -2.27 14.27 -8.60
C PHE A 111 -1.60 15.45 -9.30
N ALA A 112 -0.28 15.61 -9.14
CA ALA A 112 0.49 16.65 -9.83
C ALA A 112 0.93 16.26 -11.25
N LEU A 113 0.74 15.01 -11.68
CA LEU A 113 1.10 14.54 -13.01
C LEU A 113 0.19 15.20 -14.06
N ASN A 114 0.81 15.64 -15.15
CA ASN A 114 0.13 16.19 -16.31
C ASN A 114 0.49 15.36 -17.54
N THR A 115 -0.47 15.15 -18.42
CA THR A 115 -0.25 14.45 -19.67
C THR A 115 0.33 15.40 -20.73
N ASN A 116 1.25 14.88 -21.55
CA ASN A 116 1.80 15.54 -22.71
C ASN A 116 2.29 14.46 -23.69
N GLY A 117 2.28 14.72 -24.98
CA GLY A 117 2.70 13.75 -26.01
C GLY A 117 4.00 13.04 -25.67
N GLY A 118 4.40 12.03 -26.42
CA GLY A 118 5.69 11.41 -26.18
C GLY A 118 5.89 10.01 -26.74
N SER A 119 6.96 9.35 -26.28
CA SER A 119 7.31 7.97 -26.64
C SER A 119 7.23 7.07 -25.41
N GLU A 120 6.37 6.07 -25.45
CA GLU A 120 5.92 5.29 -24.31
C GLU A 120 6.70 3.95 -24.22
N TYR A 121 7.83 3.97 -23.51
CA TYR A 121 8.75 2.82 -23.48
C TYR A 121 8.60 1.99 -22.21
N CYS A 122 7.64 1.06 -22.23
CA CYS A 122 7.38 0.14 -21.11
C CYS A 122 8.62 -0.63 -20.67
N GLY A 123 9.43 -1.12 -21.63
CA GLY A 123 10.68 -1.84 -21.32
C GLY A 123 11.68 -0.96 -20.56
N ALA A 124 11.77 0.32 -20.92
CA ALA A 124 12.69 1.26 -20.28
C ALA A 124 12.27 1.57 -18.83
N VAL A 125 10.98 1.88 -18.59
CA VAL A 125 10.50 2.20 -17.24
C VAL A 125 10.53 0.99 -16.31
N ILE A 126 10.23 -0.23 -16.81
CA ILE A 126 10.35 -1.45 -16.00
C ILE A 126 11.82 -1.66 -15.62
N ARG A 127 12.75 -1.57 -16.58
CA ARG A 127 14.18 -1.71 -16.31
C ARG A 127 14.65 -0.70 -15.29
N GLU A 128 14.26 0.56 -15.41
CA GLU A 128 14.63 1.64 -14.49
C GLU A 128 14.13 1.32 -13.07
N ALA A 129 12.86 0.98 -12.89
CA ALA A 129 12.29 0.64 -11.59
C ALA A 129 12.98 -0.57 -10.95
N VAL A 130 13.32 -1.60 -11.74
CA VAL A 130 14.00 -2.81 -11.25
C VAL A 130 15.45 -2.53 -10.82
N GLN A 131 16.11 -1.57 -11.45
CA GLN A 131 17.52 -1.25 -11.20
C GLN A 131 17.73 -0.19 -10.10
N THR A 132 16.85 0.81 -10.04
CA THR A 132 17.07 1.99 -9.18
C THR A 132 16.39 1.90 -7.82
N LEU A 133 15.29 1.16 -7.70
CA LEU A 133 14.61 1.02 -6.41
C LEU A 133 15.36 0.07 -5.48
N THR A 134 15.35 0.45 -4.19
CA THR A 134 15.94 -0.37 -3.11
C THR A 134 14.98 -1.48 -2.70
N TRP A 135 14.84 -2.49 -3.56
CA TRP A 135 14.00 -3.64 -3.31
C TRP A 135 14.54 -4.49 -2.15
N SER A 136 13.69 -4.80 -1.19
CA SER A 136 14.02 -5.69 -0.10
C SER A 136 14.19 -7.14 -0.58
N SER A 137 14.98 -7.90 0.14
CA SER A 137 15.21 -9.34 -0.11
C SER A 137 14.76 -10.18 1.09
N GLY A 138 14.59 -11.48 0.87
CA GLY A 138 14.29 -12.43 1.92
C GLY A 138 12.84 -12.93 1.95
N PRO A 139 12.55 -13.91 2.80
CA PRO A 139 11.22 -14.47 2.96
C PRO A 139 10.26 -13.43 3.57
N GLY A 140 9.01 -13.43 3.11
CA GLY A 140 7.99 -12.49 3.60
C GLY A 140 8.00 -11.12 2.96
N VAL A 141 8.73 -10.97 1.85
CA VAL A 141 8.67 -9.76 1.00
C VAL A 141 7.90 -10.09 -0.27
N TYR A 142 6.79 -9.39 -0.51
CA TYR A 142 6.11 -9.38 -1.80
C TYR A 142 6.51 -8.12 -2.57
N LYS A 143 6.92 -8.28 -3.83
CA LYS A 143 7.37 -7.19 -4.69
C LYS A 143 6.60 -7.23 -5.99
N ALA A 144 6.01 -6.11 -6.39
CA ALA A 144 5.30 -6.02 -7.66
C ALA A 144 5.47 -4.67 -8.35
N VAL A 145 5.51 -4.72 -9.66
CA VAL A 145 5.38 -3.58 -10.55
C VAL A 145 3.98 -3.62 -11.16
N PHE A 146 3.34 -2.47 -11.27
CA PHE A 146 2.13 -2.24 -12.04
C PHE A 146 2.45 -1.20 -13.10
N VAL A 147 2.52 -1.62 -14.36
CA VAL A 147 2.79 -0.72 -15.49
C VAL A 147 1.49 -0.48 -16.26
N ALA A 148 1.10 0.79 -16.38
CA ALA A 148 -0.13 1.23 -17.04
C ALA A 148 0.18 2.13 -18.24
N GLY A 149 -0.48 1.87 -19.37
CA GLY A 149 -0.35 2.64 -20.61
C GLY A 149 -1.23 2.06 -21.72
N ASN A 150 -1.21 2.66 -22.89
CA ASN A 150 -2.10 2.31 -24.01
C ASN A 150 -1.37 1.96 -25.31
N GLU A 151 -0.12 2.37 -25.48
CA GLU A 151 0.68 2.07 -26.67
C GLU A 151 1.25 0.63 -26.65
N PRO A 152 1.80 0.11 -27.77
CA PRO A 152 2.35 -1.24 -27.79
C PRO A 152 3.42 -1.47 -26.71
N PHE A 153 3.25 -2.49 -25.91
CA PHE A 153 4.11 -2.84 -24.78
C PHE A 153 5.59 -3.06 -25.19
N THR A 154 5.80 -3.39 -26.46
CA THR A 154 7.12 -3.68 -27.04
C THR A 154 7.79 -2.44 -27.64
N GLN A 155 7.18 -1.25 -27.54
CA GLN A 155 7.71 -0.01 -28.09
C GLN A 155 9.03 0.38 -27.43
N GLY A 156 9.94 0.93 -28.24
CA GLY A 156 11.21 1.51 -27.79
C GLY A 156 12.43 0.59 -27.89
N PRO A 157 13.61 1.14 -27.57
CA PRO A 157 14.89 0.46 -27.77
C PRO A 157 15.20 -0.58 -26.69
N VAL A 158 14.48 -0.56 -25.55
CA VAL A 158 14.68 -1.48 -24.42
C VAL A 158 13.67 -2.61 -24.53
N SER A 159 14.16 -3.83 -24.67
CA SER A 159 13.31 -5.00 -24.74
C SER A 159 12.46 -5.15 -23.46
N SER A 160 11.13 -4.99 -23.61
CA SER A 160 10.20 -5.18 -22.50
C SER A 160 10.20 -6.62 -21.99
N ALA A 161 10.43 -7.60 -22.89
CA ALA A 161 10.53 -9.00 -22.50
C ALA A 161 11.77 -9.28 -21.62
N GLU A 162 12.91 -8.67 -21.93
CA GLU A 162 14.12 -8.78 -21.09
C GLU A 162 13.94 -8.06 -19.76
N ALA A 163 13.30 -6.88 -19.76
CA ALA A 163 12.99 -6.14 -18.55
C ALA A 163 12.07 -6.94 -17.59
N CYS A 164 11.03 -7.59 -18.13
CA CYS A 164 10.16 -8.48 -17.34
C CYS A 164 10.93 -9.69 -16.77
N ARG A 165 11.78 -10.34 -17.55
CA ARG A 165 12.61 -11.46 -17.06
C ARG A 165 13.61 -11.01 -15.99
N ALA A 166 14.22 -9.82 -16.16
CA ALA A 166 15.12 -9.23 -15.16
C ALA A 166 14.39 -8.93 -13.85
N ALA A 167 13.14 -8.45 -13.90
CA ALA A 167 12.28 -8.26 -12.73
C ALA A 167 12.07 -9.61 -12.03
N MET A 168 11.68 -10.63 -12.77
CA MET A 168 11.47 -11.99 -12.24
C MET A 168 12.72 -12.56 -11.60
N GLY A 169 13.90 -12.36 -12.20
CA GLY A 169 15.19 -12.75 -11.62
C GLY A 169 15.45 -12.15 -10.24
N LYS A 170 14.80 -11.04 -9.89
CA LYS A 170 14.82 -10.40 -8.57
C LYS A 170 13.58 -10.72 -7.72
N GLY A 171 12.70 -11.61 -8.19
CA GLY A 171 11.43 -11.95 -7.54
C GLY A 171 10.43 -10.79 -7.52
N ILE A 172 10.45 -9.93 -8.55
CA ILE A 172 9.53 -8.82 -8.73
C ILE A 172 8.51 -9.21 -9.79
N VAL A 173 7.25 -9.32 -9.41
CA VAL A 173 6.14 -9.62 -10.32
C VAL A 173 5.82 -8.39 -11.17
N VAL A 174 5.56 -8.56 -12.47
CA VAL A 174 5.19 -7.46 -13.37
C VAL A 174 3.73 -7.62 -13.81
N ASN A 175 2.86 -6.79 -13.26
CA ASN A 175 1.46 -6.67 -13.70
C ASN A 175 1.35 -5.59 -14.76
N THR A 176 0.59 -5.86 -15.81
CA THR A 176 0.35 -4.91 -16.89
C THR A 176 -1.09 -4.44 -16.88
N ILE A 177 -1.31 -3.14 -17.07
CA ILE A 177 -2.63 -2.49 -17.11
C ILE A 177 -2.74 -1.78 -18.46
N HIS A 178 -3.38 -2.42 -19.42
CA HIS A 178 -3.66 -1.76 -20.70
C HIS A 178 -4.84 -0.81 -20.55
N CYS A 179 -4.66 0.42 -21.00
CA CYS A 179 -5.69 1.47 -21.00
C CYS A 179 -6.28 1.57 -22.41
N GLY A 180 -7.42 0.94 -22.64
CA GLY A 180 -8.08 0.87 -23.95
C GLY A 180 -8.85 -0.43 -24.14
N ASN A 181 -9.07 -0.82 -25.39
CA ASN A 181 -9.74 -2.09 -25.70
C ASN A 181 -8.89 -3.29 -25.29
N SER A 182 -9.49 -4.30 -24.67
CA SER A 182 -8.76 -5.47 -24.17
C SER A 182 -8.05 -6.26 -25.28
N GLN A 183 -8.65 -6.36 -26.48
CA GLN A 183 -8.03 -7.09 -27.59
C GLN A 183 -6.81 -6.34 -28.15
N ASP A 184 -6.87 -5.01 -28.17
CA ASP A 184 -5.75 -4.18 -28.60
C ASP A 184 -4.56 -4.33 -27.64
N GLY A 185 -4.84 -4.41 -26.34
CA GLY A 185 -3.81 -4.70 -25.34
C GLY A 185 -3.18 -6.08 -25.53
N ILE A 186 -3.97 -7.11 -25.85
CA ILE A 186 -3.44 -8.44 -26.16
C ILE A 186 -2.55 -8.38 -27.40
N ASN A 187 -3.04 -7.75 -28.47
CA ASN A 187 -2.30 -7.61 -29.75
C ASN A 187 -1.05 -6.74 -29.58
N GLY A 188 -1.09 -5.72 -28.71
CA GLY A 188 0.02 -4.84 -28.36
C GLY A 188 1.07 -5.46 -27.41
N GLY A 189 0.87 -6.72 -27.00
CA GLY A 189 1.85 -7.48 -26.20
C GLY A 189 1.74 -7.30 -24.68
N TRP A 190 0.74 -6.61 -24.16
CA TRP A 190 0.56 -6.38 -22.72
C TRP A 190 0.31 -7.69 -21.96
N GLN A 191 -0.52 -8.57 -22.51
CA GLN A 191 -0.76 -9.89 -21.91
C GLN A 191 0.52 -10.74 -21.89
N GLN A 192 1.30 -10.72 -22.97
CA GLN A 192 2.57 -11.43 -23.03
C GLN A 192 3.58 -10.87 -22.01
N GLY A 193 3.63 -9.54 -21.85
CA GLY A 193 4.45 -8.87 -20.82
C GLY A 193 4.11 -9.35 -19.42
N ALA A 194 2.83 -9.40 -19.08
CA ALA A 194 2.36 -9.93 -17.80
C ALA A 194 2.77 -11.39 -17.60
N MET A 195 2.61 -12.24 -18.61
CA MET A 195 3.02 -13.66 -18.55
C MET A 195 4.53 -13.81 -18.28
N LEU A 196 5.37 -13.02 -18.96
CA LEU A 196 6.82 -13.03 -18.77
C LEU A 196 7.23 -12.50 -17.38
N GLY A 197 6.42 -11.63 -16.79
CA GLY A 197 6.59 -11.08 -15.44
C GLY A 197 5.89 -11.88 -14.34
N GLU A 198 5.36 -13.08 -14.63
CA GLU A 198 4.52 -13.89 -13.72
C GLU A 198 3.37 -13.11 -13.06
N GLY A 199 2.96 -12.04 -13.71
CA GLY A 199 1.90 -11.11 -13.27
C GLY A 199 0.57 -11.39 -13.94
N SER A 200 -0.31 -10.41 -13.82
CA SER A 200 -1.66 -10.43 -14.40
C SER A 200 -1.80 -9.33 -15.45
N TYR A 201 -2.44 -9.66 -16.56
CA TYR A 201 -2.92 -8.68 -17.53
C TYR A 201 -4.24 -8.11 -17.05
N LEU A 202 -4.32 -6.80 -16.92
CA LEU A 202 -5.48 -6.03 -16.52
C LEU A 202 -5.82 -5.03 -17.64
N CYS A 203 -7.08 -4.63 -17.74
CA CYS A 203 -7.52 -3.69 -18.78
C CYS A 203 -8.45 -2.63 -18.17
N ILE A 204 -8.14 -1.36 -18.44
CA ILE A 204 -9.00 -0.21 -18.17
C ILE A 204 -9.68 0.15 -19.48
N ASP A 205 -10.90 -0.31 -19.67
CA ASP A 205 -11.71 0.03 -20.84
C ASP A 205 -12.49 1.31 -20.54
N GLN A 206 -12.15 2.43 -21.22
CA GLN A 206 -12.84 3.72 -20.99
C GLN A 206 -14.32 3.66 -21.35
N ASP A 207 -14.71 2.77 -22.26
CA ASP A 207 -16.10 2.61 -22.69
C ASP A 207 -16.92 1.75 -21.72
N LYS A 208 -16.24 1.08 -20.76
CA LYS A 208 -16.84 0.26 -19.72
C LYS A 208 -16.59 0.86 -18.33
N ALA A 209 -16.85 2.14 -18.16
CA ALA A 209 -16.83 2.76 -16.85
C ALA A 209 -17.73 1.97 -15.90
N VAL A 210 -17.13 1.31 -14.90
CA VAL A 210 -17.92 0.63 -13.87
C VAL A 210 -18.69 1.69 -13.11
N ALA A 211 -20.01 1.68 -13.27
CA ALA A 211 -20.87 2.59 -12.52
C ALA A 211 -20.62 2.39 -11.02
N HIS A 212 -20.35 3.50 -10.33
CA HIS A 212 -20.26 3.47 -8.87
C HIS A 212 -21.59 2.98 -8.30
N ILE A 213 -21.56 1.92 -7.52
CA ILE A 213 -22.71 1.46 -6.73
C ILE A 213 -22.64 2.17 -5.38
N PRO A 214 -23.54 3.15 -5.12
CA PRO A 214 -23.56 3.83 -3.82
C PRO A 214 -23.93 2.81 -2.73
N ALA A 215 -23.12 2.77 -1.67
CA ALA A 215 -23.43 1.95 -0.52
C ALA A 215 -23.97 2.81 0.64
N PRO A 216 -24.92 2.29 1.44
CA PRO A 216 -25.48 3.02 2.57
C PRO A 216 -24.43 3.51 3.59
N GLN A 217 -23.27 2.87 3.63
CA GLN A 217 -22.17 3.16 4.55
C GLN A 217 -21.27 4.32 4.09
N ASP A 218 -21.30 4.69 2.80
CA ASP A 218 -20.33 5.61 2.19
C ASP A 218 -20.28 6.95 2.92
N GLY A 219 -21.44 7.56 3.20
CA GLY A 219 -21.51 8.86 3.87
C GLY A 219 -20.92 8.87 5.27
N GLU A 220 -21.19 7.80 6.05
CA GLU A 220 -20.68 7.71 7.41
C GLU A 220 -19.17 7.41 7.44
N ILE A 221 -18.66 6.60 6.51
CA ILE A 221 -17.20 6.35 6.36
C ILE A 221 -16.47 7.66 6.08
N VAL A 222 -16.97 8.49 5.15
CA VAL A 222 -16.36 9.78 4.81
C VAL A 222 -16.43 10.74 6.01
N ARG A 223 -17.56 10.79 6.73
CA ARG A 223 -17.69 11.60 7.94
C ARG A 223 -16.68 11.19 9.02
N LEU A 224 -16.53 9.89 9.26
CA LEU A 224 -15.54 9.33 10.20
C LEU A 224 -14.10 9.60 9.78
N SER A 225 -13.81 9.68 8.48
CA SER A 225 -12.49 10.10 7.99
C SER A 225 -12.14 11.52 8.45
N GLY A 226 -13.12 12.43 8.48
CA GLY A 226 -12.95 13.76 9.05
C GLY A 226 -12.73 13.77 10.58
N GLU A 227 -13.39 12.86 11.31
CA GLU A 227 -13.13 12.70 12.76
C GLU A 227 -11.73 12.11 13.00
N LEU A 228 -11.30 11.18 12.13
CA LEU A 228 -9.96 10.63 12.21
C LEU A 228 -8.88 11.71 12.07
N ASN A 229 -9.08 12.71 11.19
CA ASN A 229 -8.14 13.83 11.03
C ASN A 229 -7.91 14.60 12.33
N LYS A 230 -8.92 14.74 13.18
CA LYS A 230 -8.80 15.45 14.46
C LYS A 230 -7.91 14.73 15.48
N THR A 231 -7.59 13.47 15.24
CA THR A 231 -6.72 12.67 16.13
C THR A 231 -5.24 12.77 15.81
N TYR A 232 -4.86 13.43 14.69
CA TYR A 232 -3.46 13.66 14.36
C TYR A 232 -2.92 14.86 15.15
N CYS A 233 -1.71 14.69 15.67
CA CYS A 233 -1.01 15.69 16.46
C CYS A 233 0.34 15.98 15.81
N GLY A 234 0.43 17.02 15.03
CA GLY A 234 1.64 17.34 14.28
C GLY A 234 2.83 17.69 15.18
N TYR A 235 4.02 17.15 14.89
CA TYR A 235 5.25 17.51 15.55
C TYR A 235 6.42 17.65 14.54
N GLY A 236 7.52 18.27 14.96
CA GLY A 236 8.67 18.51 14.10
C GLY A 236 8.50 19.66 13.12
N ALA A 237 9.52 19.90 12.31
CA ALA A 237 9.58 21.06 11.41
C ALA A 237 8.55 20.99 10.26
N GLN A 238 8.17 19.80 9.82
CA GLN A 238 7.27 19.61 8.68
C GLN A 238 5.80 19.43 9.07
N ARG A 239 5.45 19.51 10.36
CA ARG A 239 4.10 19.21 10.87
C ARG A 239 2.96 19.91 10.14
N GLU A 240 3.11 21.21 9.89
CA GLU A 240 2.06 22.02 9.25
C GLU A 240 1.91 21.70 7.74
N GLU A 241 3.04 21.49 7.05
CA GLU A 241 3.03 21.11 5.63
C GLU A 241 2.38 19.75 5.45
N LYS A 242 2.76 18.77 6.27
CA LYS A 242 2.23 17.41 6.21
C LYS A 242 0.76 17.31 6.59
N ALA A 243 0.32 18.04 7.62
CA ALA A 243 -1.09 18.12 7.99
C ALA A 243 -1.93 18.73 6.85
N ARG A 244 -1.48 19.85 6.26
CA ARG A 244 -2.14 20.43 5.08
C ARG A 244 -2.16 19.47 3.90
N ASN A 245 -1.06 18.73 3.66
CA ASN A 245 -1.03 17.74 2.59
C ASN A 245 -2.08 16.64 2.81
N GLN A 246 -2.24 16.14 4.03
CA GLN A 246 -3.28 15.16 4.37
C GLN A 246 -4.68 15.67 3.97
N ASP A 247 -5.03 16.91 4.33
CA ASP A 247 -6.33 17.51 4.00
C ASP A 247 -6.51 17.72 2.49
N VAL A 248 -5.45 18.12 1.79
CA VAL A 248 -5.46 18.24 0.33
C VAL A 248 -5.66 16.88 -0.34
N GLN A 249 -5.02 15.82 0.14
CA GLN A 249 -5.21 14.49 -0.43
C GLN A 249 -6.60 13.92 -0.15
N ASP A 250 -7.20 14.23 0.99
CA ASP A 250 -8.61 13.91 1.27
C ASP A 250 -9.54 14.61 0.28
N SER A 251 -9.29 15.90 0.02
CA SER A 251 -10.04 16.70 -0.96
C SER A 251 -9.86 16.18 -2.39
N ASN A 252 -8.64 15.81 -2.78
CA ASN A 252 -8.35 15.22 -4.07
C ASN A 252 -9.10 13.89 -4.29
N ALA A 253 -9.12 13.03 -3.27
CA ALA A 253 -9.86 11.77 -3.32
C ALA A 253 -11.38 12.02 -3.46
N ALA A 254 -11.93 12.98 -2.72
CA ALA A 254 -13.34 13.35 -2.81
C ALA A 254 -13.70 13.94 -4.18
N ALA A 255 -12.84 14.76 -4.76
CA ALA A 255 -13.02 15.33 -6.11
C ALA A 255 -12.92 14.26 -7.22
N ALA A 256 -12.10 13.21 -7.02
CA ALA A 256 -11.96 12.15 -8.00
C ALA A 256 -13.22 11.28 -8.10
N SER A 257 -13.77 10.81 -6.99
CA SER A 257 -15.07 10.11 -6.93
C SER A 257 -15.48 9.82 -5.46
N PRO A 258 -16.77 9.58 -5.19
CA PRO A 258 -17.23 9.08 -3.89
C PRO A 258 -16.52 7.77 -3.47
N ALA A 259 -16.30 6.86 -4.42
CA ALA A 259 -15.60 5.61 -4.19
C ALA A 259 -14.13 5.84 -3.76
N ALA A 260 -13.45 6.81 -4.38
CA ALA A 260 -12.07 7.15 -4.01
C ALA A 260 -12.00 7.75 -2.60
N ALA A 261 -12.97 8.59 -2.21
CA ALA A 261 -13.04 9.14 -0.85
C ALA A 261 -13.20 8.04 0.22
N VAL A 262 -14.11 7.09 -0.02
CA VAL A 262 -14.31 5.94 0.87
C VAL A 262 -13.06 5.05 0.93
N SER A 263 -12.45 4.77 -0.21
CA SER A 263 -11.22 3.98 -0.30
C SER A 263 -10.07 4.63 0.47
N ARG A 264 -9.92 5.96 0.36
CA ARG A 264 -8.94 6.72 1.13
C ARG A 264 -9.21 6.67 2.65
N ALA A 265 -10.47 6.81 3.06
CA ALA A 265 -10.84 6.66 4.47
C ALA A 265 -10.43 5.29 5.03
N GLY A 266 -10.65 4.22 4.25
CA GLY A 266 -10.20 2.87 4.58
C GLY A 266 -8.67 2.76 4.71
N THR A 267 -7.91 3.37 3.77
CA THR A 267 -6.45 3.44 3.86
C THR A 267 -5.99 4.13 5.13
N LYS A 268 -6.55 5.30 5.45
CA LYS A 268 -6.20 6.08 6.66
C LYS A 268 -6.55 5.34 7.95
N ALA A 269 -7.57 4.50 7.93
CA ALA A 269 -7.94 3.67 9.06
C ALA A 269 -7.04 2.44 9.25
N SER A 270 -6.15 2.15 8.30
CA SER A 270 -5.26 0.98 8.35
C SER A 270 -3.90 1.30 8.98
N SER A 271 -3.17 0.24 9.37
CA SER A 271 -1.79 0.35 9.84
C SER A 271 -0.81 0.75 8.74
N ASN A 272 -1.17 0.59 7.46
CA ASN A 272 -0.36 1.00 6.31
C ASN A 272 -0.25 2.51 6.17
N TYR A 273 -1.20 3.27 6.73
CA TYR A 273 -1.11 4.72 6.79
C TYR A 273 -0.31 5.13 8.03
N ALA A 274 1.00 5.30 7.86
CA ALA A 274 1.96 5.54 8.92
C ALA A 274 2.61 6.92 8.77
N ASN A 275 2.46 7.76 9.79
CA ASN A 275 2.83 9.17 9.79
C ASN A 275 3.81 9.55 10.93
N GLY A 276 4.54 8.60 11.47
CA GLY A 276 5.42 8.81 12.63
C GLY A 276 6.53 9.85 12.41
N ASN A 277 6.80 10.24 11.16
CA ASN A 277 7.74 11.31 10.83
C ASN A 277 7.20 12.74 11.09
N TRP A 278 5.87 12.91 11.28
CA TRP A 278 5.25 14.20 11.54
C TRP A 278 4.07 14.15 12.52
N ASP A 279 3.49 12.98 12.76
CA ASP A 279 2.39 12.80 13.72
C ASP A 279 2.90 12.17 15.02
N LEU A 280 2.74 12.89 16.12
CA LEU A 280 3.24 12.51 17.43
C LEU A 280 2.60 11.21 17.95
N VAL A 281 1.32 10.98 17.65
CA VAL A 281 0.62 9.76 18.09
C VAL A 281 1.23 8.53 17.42
N ASP A 282 1.43 8.56 16.09
CA ASP A 282 2.09 7.46 15.38
C ASP A 282 3.54 7.28 15.82
N ALA A 283 4.29 8.39 16.00
CA ALA A 283 5.67 8.35 16.46
C ALA A 283 5.81 7.63 17.81
N VAL A 284 4.95 7.96 18.78
CA VAL A 284 4.98 7.36 20.11
C VAL A 284 4.47 5.92 20.08
N CYS A 285 3.34 5.67 19.41
CA CYS A 285 2.68 4.38 19.47
C CYS A 285 3.35 3.33 18.57
N LYS A 286 3.78 3.72 17.36
CA LYS A 286 4.33 2.82 16.35
C LYS A 286 5.87 2.83 16.35
N ASP A 287 6.47 4.01 16.29
CA ASP A 287 7.92 4.17 16.14
C ASP A 287 8.67 4.20 17.49
N LYS A 288 7.93 4.10 18.62
CA LYS A 288 8.47 4.03 19.97
C LYS A 288 9.29 5.26 20.38
N VAL A 289 8.97 6.43 19.82
CA VAL A 289 9.57 7.70 20.22
C VAL A 289 9.12 8.01 21.65
N ASP A 290 10.08 8.31 22.55
CA ASP A 290 9.74 8.77 23.90
C ASP A 290 9.42 10.28 23.88
N PRO A 291 8.21 10.70 24.23
CA PRO A 291 7.83 12.11 24.27
C PRO A 291 8.74 12.98 25.12
N ALA A 292 9.38 12.41 26.14
CA ALA A 292 10.32 13.11 27.02
C ALA A 292 11.59 13.57 26.31
N THR A 293 11.96 12.91 25.20
CA THR A 293 13.16 13.24 24.41
C THR A 293 12.93 14.35 23.39
N LEU A 294 11.67 14.72 23.15
CA LEU A 294 11.31 15.73 22.15
C LEU A 294 11.64 17.15 22.64
N LYS A 295 12.17 17.98 21.75
CA LYS A 295 12.33 19.39 22.01
C LYS A 295 10.96 20.06 22.07
N LYS A 296 10.74 20.94 23.07
CA LYS A 296 9.48 21.70 23.17
C LYS A 296 9.17 22.52 21.93
N SER A 297 10.19 22.99 21.19
CA SER A 297 10.02 23.68 19.90
C SER A 297 9.39 22.83 18.82
N ASP A 298 9.56 21.51 18.89
CA ASP A 298 9.03 20.59 17.90
C ASP A 298 7.55 20.25 18.15
N LEU A 299 7.04 20.59 19.33
CA LEU A 299 5.64 20.42 19.69
C LEU A 299 4.77 21.59 19.21
N PRO A 300 3.47 21.37 18.95
CA PRO A 300 2.48 22.43 18.80
C PRO A 300 2.50 23.38 20.00
N GLU A 301 2.15 24.64 19.80
CA GLU A 301 2.25 25.67 20.82
C GLU A 301 1.47 25.32 22.10
N GLU A 302 0.29 24.77 21.95
CA GLU A 302 -0.61 24.35 23.02
C GLU A 302 -0.05 23.22 23.89
N LEU A 303 0.87 22.40 23.37
CA LEU A 303 1.46 21.29 24.10
C LEU A 303 2.82 21.63 24.75
N ARG A 304 3.42 22.78 24.42
CA ARG A 304 4.75 23.15 24.94
C ARG A 304 4.79 23.39 26.44
N ALA A 305 3.65 23.79 27.00
CA ALA A 305 3.52 24.04 28.45
C ALA A 305 3.31 22.74 29.26
N LEU A 306 2.96 21.64 28.62
CA LEU A 306 2.69 20.39 29.30
C LEU A 306 3.99 19.80 29.90
N ASN A 307 3.86 19.19 31.06
CA ASN A 307 4.88 18.30 31.59
C ASN A 307 4.82 16.96 30.89
N GLU A 308 5.80 16.09 31.15
CA GLU A 308 5.93 14.79 30.49
C GLU A 308 4.71 13.88 30.72
N ALA A 309 4.19 13.84 31.93
CA ALA A 309 3.05 13.00 32.28
C ALA A 309 1.78 13.45 31.53
N ASP A 310 1.53 14.76 31.50
CA ASP A 310 0.38 15.34 30.80
C ASP A 310 0.51 15.16 29.27
N LEU A 311 1.73 15.30 28.71
CA LEU A 311 1.96 15.06 27.30
C LEU A 311 1.71 13.59 26.92
N LYS A 312 2.21 12.65 27.73
CA LYS A 312 1.93 11.21 27.54
C LYS A 312 0.45 10.89 27.65
N ALA A 313 -0.25 11.50 28.60
CA ALA A 313 -1.70 11.34 28.77
C ALA A 313 -2.47 11.90 27.55
N HIS A 314 -2.07 13.06 27.04
CA HIS A 314 -2.66 13.66 25.84
C HIS A 314 -2.50 12.75 24.61
N VAL A 315 -1.28 12.26 24.37
CA VAL A 315 -1.02 11.33 23.26
C VAL A 315 -1.81 10.04 23.41
N ALA A 316 -1.88 9.47 24.62
CA ALA A 316 -2.64 8.25 24.88
C ALA A 316 -4.15 8.46 24.63
N LYS A 317 -4.70 9.62 24.99
CA LYS A 317 -6.10 9.98 24.70
C LYS A 317 -6.35 10.00 23.18
N LEU A 318 -5.53 10.73 22.41
CA LEU A 318 -5.68 10.80 20.95
C LEU A 318 -5.51 9.42 20.29
N ALA A 319 -4.60 8.57 20.79
CA ALA A 319 -4.40 7.21 20.32
C ALA A 319 -5.66 6.34 20.54
N ALA A 320 -6.30 6.46 21.71
CA ALA A 320 -7.54 5.74 22.01
C ALA A 320 -8.70 6.22 21.12
N GLU A 321 -8.86 7.53 20.93
CA GLU A 321 -9.86 8.12 20.03
C GLU A 321 -9.62 7.66 18.58
N ARG A 322 -8.37 7.69 18.11
CA ARG A 322 -7.98 7.19 16.78
C ARG A 322 -8.37 5.73 16.58
N THR A 323 -8.00 4.87 17.52
CA THR A 323 -8.32 3.44 17.49
C THR A 323 -9.84 3.22 17.42
N ALA A 324 -10.61 3.95 18.19
CA ALA A 324 -12.08 3.83 18.18
C ALA A 324 -12.70 4.24 16.83
N VAL A 325 -12.18 5.31 16.21
CA VAL A 325 -12.65 5.77 14.88
C VAL A 325 -12.22 4.79 13.79
N GLN A 326 -10.97 4.34 13.81
CA GLN A 326 -10.45 3.34 12.86
C GLN A 326 -11.26 2.05 12.88
N GLU A 327 -11.62 1.56 14.07
CA GLU A 327 -12.44 0.36 14.20
C GLU A 327 -13.86 0.55 13.63
N LYS A 328 -14.48 1.71 13.83
CA LYS A 328 -15.78 2.02 13.21
C LYS A 328 -15.69 2.05 11.69
N ILE A 329 -14.64 2.65 11.12
CA ILE A 329 -14.41 2.67 9.67
C ILE A 329 -14.21 1.24 9.16
N ARG A 330 -13.45 0.40 9.86
CA ARG A 330 -13.22 -1.00 9.48
C ARG A 330 -14.54 -1.78 9.40
N ILE A 331 -15.36 -1.71 10.44
CA ILE A 331 -16.67 -2.40 10.50
C ILE A 331 -17.58 -1.93 9.36
N LEU A 332 -17.63 -0.63 9.10
CA LEU A 332 -18.44 -0.08 8.02
C LEU A 332 -17.93 -0.49 6.64
N ASN A 333 -16.60 -0.56 6.44
CA ASN A 333 -16.02 -1.04 5.19
C ASN A 333 -16.34 -2.52 4.95
N GLU A 334 -16.31 -3.37 5.97
CA GLU A 334 -16.71 -4.78 5.85
C GLU A 334 -18.19 -4.90 5.45
N ALA A 335 -19.07 -4.15 6.10
CA ALA A 335 -20.50 -4.12 5.73
C ALA A 335 -20.73 -3.58 4.31
N ARG A 336 -19.95 -2.59 3.90
CA ARG A 336 -19.95 -2.03 2.56
C ARG A 336 -19.53 -3.07 1.50
N GLU A 337 -18.43 -3.76 1.72
CA GLU A 337 -17.96 -4.79 0.77
C GLU A 337 -18.96 -5.94 0.65
N ALA A 338 -19.59 -6.37 1.74
CA ALA A 338 -20.65 -7.37 1.72
C ALA A 338 -21.85 -6.87 0.89
N PHE A 339 -22.27 -5.61 1.06
CA PHE A 339 -23.35 -4.99 0.27
C PHE A 339 -22.98 -4.96 -1.21
N LEU A 340 -21.80 -4.47 -1.57
CA LEU A 340 -21.34 -4.40 -2.96
C LEU A 340 -21.24 -5.78 -3.61
N ALA A 341 -20.78 -6.80 -2.87
CA ALA A 341 -20.73 -8.17 -3.37
C ALA A 341 -22.12 -8.73 -3.68
N ALA A 342 -23.13 -8.45 -2.84
CA ALA A 342 -24.51 -8.82 -3.09
C ALA A 342 -25.06 -8.13 -4.34
N GLN A 343 -24.88 -6.82 -4.47
CA GLN A 343 -25.35 -6.05 -5.62
C GLN A 343 -24.72 -6.51 -6.94
N ARG A 344 -23.41 -6.80 -6.94
CA ARG A 344 -22.71 -7.35 -8.12
C ARG A 344 -23.27 -8.72 -8.52
N LYS A 345 -23.57 -9.57 -7.56
CA LYS A 345 -24.15 -10.90 -7.82
C LYS A 345 -25.53 -10.77 -8.46
N GLU A 346 -26.38 -9.86 -7.98
CA GLU A 346 -27.70 -9.57 -8.54
C GLU A 346 -27.61 -9.00 -9.98
N ALA A 347 -26.57 -8.18 -10.26
CA ALA A 347 -26.33 -7.59 -11.58
C ALA A 347 -25.68 -8.54 -12.61
N GLY A 348 -25.54 -9.83 -12.29
CA GLY A 348 -25.00 -10.85 -13.21
C GLY A 348 -23.51 -11.14 -13.07
N GLY A 349 -22.84 -10.61 -12.03
CA GLY A 349 -21.53 -11.09 -11.58
C GLY A 349 -20.34 -10.84 -12.51
N ALA A 350 -20.38 -9.79 -13.36
CA ALA A 350 -19.24 -9.45 -14.20
C ALA A 350 -18.02 -9.06 -13.35
N ASP A 351 -16.86 -9.66 -13.64
CA ASP A 351 -15.59 -9.25 -13.04
C ASP A 351 -15.30 -7.78 -13.39
N THR A 352 -15.25 -6.93 -12.39
CA THR A 352 -14.83 -5.53 -12.57
C THR A 352 -13.29 -5.46 -12.51
N LEU A 353 -12.70 -4.38 -13.03
CA LEU A 353 -11.26 -4.15 -12.86
C LEU A 353 -10.83 -4.26 -11.39
N ASP A 354 -11.65 -3.77 -10.47
CA ASP A 354 -11.39 -3.82 -9.03
C ASP A 354 -11.26 -5.26 -8.52
N THR A 355 -12.21 -6.12 -8.92
CA THR A 355 -12.19 -7.53 -8.55
C THR A 355 -11.03 -8.27 -9.20
N ALA A 356 -10.66 -7.91 -10.45
CA ALA A 356 -9.52 -8.47 -11.13
C ALA A 356 -8.20 -8.08 -10.47
N VAL A 357 -8.03 -6.82 -10.07
CA VAL A 357 -6.86 -6.32 -9.33
C VAL A 357 -6.74 -7.04 -7.98
N ALA A 358 -7.82 -7.08 -7.19
CA ALA A 358 -7.84 -7.76 -5.90
C ALA A 358 -7.47 -9.23 -6.03
N LYS A 359 -8.07 -9.94 -6.99
CA LYS A 359 -7.80 -11.34 -7.28
C LYS A 359 -6.33 -11.57 -7.66
N ALA A 360 -5.78 -10.71 -8.54
CA ALA A 360 -4.40 -10.78 -8.96
C ALA A 360 -3.42 -10.60 -7.79
N VAL A 361 -3.60 -9.54 -7.00
CA VAL A 361 -2.79 -9.22 -5.83
C VAL A 361 -2.82 -10.37 -4.81
N ARG A 362 -4.02 -10.86 -4.47
CA ARG A 362 -4.19 -11.95 -3.50
C ARG A 362 -3.55 -13.26 -3.98
N ALA A 363 -3.71 -13.62 -5.24
CA ALA A 363 -3.09 -14.81 -5.80
C ALA A 363 -1.56 -14.75 -5.79
N GLN A 364 -0.99 -13.58 -6.11
CA GLN A 364 0.45 -13.38 -6.18
C GLN A 364 1.07 -13.30 -4.77
N ALA A 365 0.56 -12.44 -3.91
CA ALA A 365 1.06 -12.29 -2.55
C ALA A 365 0.80 -13.55 -1.69
N GLY A 366 -0.25 -14.32 -2.00
CA GLY A 366 -0.49 -15.64 -1.41
C GLY A 366 0.68 -16.62 -1.61
N LYS A 367 1.36 -16.57 -2.76
CA LYS A 367 2.59 -17.36 -3.01
C LYS A 367 3.74 -16.94 -2.07
N ALA A 368 3.76 -15.68 -1.62
CA ALA A 368 4.71 -15.18 -0.63
C ALA A 368 4.26 -15.41 0.83
N GLY A 369 3.17 -16.15 1.03
CA GLY A 369 2.65 -16.55 2.34
C GLY A 369 1.70 -15.54 2.99
N PHE A 370 1.21 -14.55 2.26
CA PHE A 370 0.18 -13.63 2.73
C PHE A 370 -1.19 -14.30 2.70
N LYS A 371 -2.03 -13.98 3.69
CA LYS A 371 -3.42 -14.42 3.82
C LYS A 371 -4.30 -13.21 4.11
N TRP A 372 -5.56 -13.29 3.77
CA TRP A 372 -6.58 -12.27 4.04
C TRP A 372 -7.56 -12.81 5.06
N GLU A 373 -7.75 -12.06 6.15
CA GLU A 373 -8.66 -12.40 7.24
C GLU A 373 -9.88 -11.48 7.23
#